data_1b8c8cc3251ee220bedfaeedb4698e78
#
_entry.id   1b8c8cc3251ee220bedfaeedb4698e78
#
_cell.length_a   1.000
_cell.length_b   1.000
_cell.length_c   1.000
_cell.angle_alpha   90.00
_cell.angle_beta   90.00
_cell.angle_gamma   90.00
#
_symmetry.space_group_name_H-M   'P 1'
#
loop_
_entity.id
_entity.type
_entity.pdbx_description
1 polymer ?
#
loop_
_entity_poly.entity_id
_entity_poly.type
_entity_poly.pdbx_seq_one_letter_code
_entity_poly.pdbx_strand_id
1 'polypeptide(L)'
;LMYHGGRIALLGLLPESTQINWDDIIFKGLHVKGIYGREMFETWYKMTQMLRSGLDISNVLTHTFPVHDFQKGFDIMESGNCGKVVLEW
;
A
#
# COMPACT_ATOMS: atom_id res chain seq x y z
N LEU A 1 -16.18 0.85 4.01
CA LEU A 1 -17.15 0.00 4.71
C LEU A 1 -16.41 -0.92 5.70
N MET A 2 -16.39 -0.55 6.98
CA MET A 2 -15.74 -1.34 8.03
C MET A 2 -16.81 -1.93 8.95
N TYR A 3 -16.65 -3.20 9.30
CA TYR A 3 -17.47 -3.85 10.32
C TYR A 3 -17.04 -3.43 11.74
N HIS A 4 -17.93 -3.60 12.71
CA HIS A 4 -17.60 -3.39 14.12
C HIS A 4 -16.41 -4.26 14.54
N GLY A 5 -15.49 -3.71 15.31
CA GLY A 5 -14.26 -4.39 15.72
C GLY A 5 -13.22 -4.58 14.61
N GLY A 6 -13.43 -3.95 13.44
CA GLY A 6 -12.52 -4.04 12.30
C GLY A 6 -11.13 -3.51 12.62
N ARG A 7 -10.14 -3.95 11.82
CA ARG A 7 -8.74 -3.53 11.95
C ARG A 7 -8.30 -2.75 10.73
N ILE A 8 -7.66 -1.60 10.96
CA ILE A 8 -7.14 -0.72 9.92
C ILE A 8 -5.63 -0.60 10.11
N ALA A 9 -4.87 -0.85 9.05
CA ALA A 9 -3.44 -0.52 8.99
C ALA A 9 -3.29 0.74 8.13
N LEU A 10 -2.81 1.82 8.74
CA LEU A 10 -2.51 3.09 8.06
C LEU A 10 -1.07 3.05 7.57
N LEU A 11 -0.90 3.10 6.27
CA LEU A 11 0.38 3.06 5.58
C LEU A 11 0.55 4.32 4.74
N GLY A 12 1.74 4.91 4.80
CA GLY A 12 2.06 6.15 4.08
C GLY A 12 1.67 7.42 4.86
N LEU A 13 2.18 8.54 4.40
CA LEU A 13 1.90 9.86 4.98
C LEU A 13 0.67 10.45 4.29
N LEU A 14 -0.29 10.86 5.09
CA LEU A 14 -1.48 11.56 4.61
C LEU A 14 -1.20 13.08 4.54
N PRO A 15 -1.88 13.80 3.66
CA PRO A 15 -1.82 15.27 3.66
C PRO A 15 -2.21 15.83 5.03
N GLU A 16 -1.58 16.92 5.46
CA GLU A 16 -1.86 17.57 6.75
C GLU A 16 -3.35 17.96 6.93
N SER A 17 -4.04 18.24 5.82
CA SER A 17 -5.46 18.58 5.81
C SER A 17 -6.40 17.37 5.93
N THR A 18 -5.87 16.16 6.04
CA THR A 18 -6.70 14.95 6.11
C THR A 18 -7.53 14.94 7.39
N GLN A 19 -8.85 14.93 7.23
CA GLN A 19 -9.78 14.83 8.34
C GLN A 19 -10.17 13.37 8.57
N ILE A 20 -10.23 12.98 9.84
CA ILE A 20 -10.67 11.66 10.27
C ILE A 20 -11.95 11.83 11.08
N ASN A 21 -12.98 11.06 10.75
CA ASN A 21 -14.18 10.98 11.57
C ASN A 21 -13.92 10.05 12.77
N TRP A 22 -13.60 10.66 13.91
CA TRP A 22 -13.32 9.93 15.15
C TRP A 22 -14.53 9.18 15.68
N ASP A 23 -15.74 9.69 15.45
CA ASP A 23 -16.98 9.05 15.90
C ASP A 23 -17.15 7.67 15.25
N ASP A 24 -16.83 7.55 13.95
CA ASP A 24 -16.87 6.26 13.27
C ASP A 24 -15.89 5.24 13.87
N ILE A 25 -14.70 5.69 14.30
CA ILE A 25 -13.72 4.83 14.96
C ILE A 25 -14.27 4.36 16.31
N ILE A 26 -14.83 5.28 17.09
CA ILE A 26 -15.34 5.00 18.44
C ILE A 26 -16.57 4.09 18.37
N PHE A 27 -17.60 4.47 17.61
CA PHE A 27 -18.86 3.71 17.54
C PHE A 27 -18.70 2.33 16.95
N LYS A 28 -17.75 2.13 16.05
CA LYS A 28 -17.45 0.81 15.48
C LYS A 28 -16.40 0.02 16.25
N GLY A 29 -15.79 0.63 17.29
CA GLY A 29 -14.74 -0.02 18.07
C GLY A 29 -13.55 -0.48 17.21
N LEU A 30 -13.09 0.39 16.28
CA LEU A 30 -12.06 0.03 15.32
C LEU A 30 -10.68 0.01 15.97
N HIS A 31 -9.86 -0.95 15.56
CA HIS A 31 -8.44 -0.99 15.88
C HIS A 31 -7.65 -0.31 14.77
N VAL A 32 -7.03 0.83 15.05
CA VAL A 32 -6.21 1.58 14.08
C VAL A 32 -4.75 1.44 14.43
N LYS A 33 -3.93 0.93 13.49
CA LYS A 33 -2.49 0.79 13.66
C LYS A 33 -1.75 1.56 12.57
N GLY A 34 -0.92 2.52 12.97
CA GLY A 34 0.05 3.15 12.08
C GLY A 34 1.18 2.18 11.75
N ILE A 35 1.56 2.14 10.47
CA ILE A 35 2.66 1.31 9.98
C ILE A 35 3.78 2.24 9.51
N TYR A 36 4.93 2.17 10.19
CA TYR A 36 6.13 2.91 9.83
C TYR A 36 7.29 1.94 9.57
N GLY A 37 7.89 2.08 8.39
CA GLY A 37 9.01 1.25 8.00
C GLY A 37 8.67 -0.23 7.86
N ARG A 38 9.65 -1.06 8.18
CA ARG A 38 9.55 -2.53 8.14
C ARG A 38 10.32 -3.14 9.30
N GLU A 39 9.93 -4.32 9.71
CA GLU A 39 10.74 -5.17 10.58
C GLU A 39 11.86 -5.79 9.74
N MET A 40 13.10 -5.41 10.03
CA MET A 40 14.28 -5.84 9.27
C MET A 40 14.36 -7.36 9.23
N PHE A 41 14.59 -7.93 8.04
CA PHE A 41 14.64 -9.36 7.74
C PHE A 41 13.30 -10.12 7.90
N GLU A 42 12.54 -9.92 8.95
CA GLU A 42 11.33 -10.69 9.24
C GLU A 42 10.22 -10.44 8.22
N THR A 43 9.92 -9.18 7.88
CA THR A 43 8.89 -8.88 6.88
C THR A 43 9.29 -9.35 5.48
N TRP A 44 10.57 -9.34 5.15
CA TRP A 44 11.08 -9.89 3.90
C TRP A 44 10.91 -11.40 3.83
N TYR A 45 11.24 -12.09 4.94
CA TYR A 45 11.03 -13.52 5.03
C TYR A 45 9.56 -13.89 4.89
N LYS A 46 8.68 -13.23 5.65
CA LYS A 46 7.22 -13.44 5.58
C LYS A 46 6.69 -13.21 4.17
N MET A 47 7.06 -12.12 3.53
CA MET A 47 6.68 -11.81 2.15
C MET A 47 7.10 -12.93 1.20
N THR A 48 8.36 -13.36 1.27
CA THR A 48 8.88 -14.44 0.43
C THR A 48 8.11 -15.74 0.63
N GLN A 49 7.79 -16.10 1.88
CA GLN A 49 7.01 -17.30 2.16
C GLN A 49 5.57 -17.20 1.66
N MET A 50 4.95 -16.03 1.78
CA MET A 50 3.60 -15.80 1.26
C MET A 50 3.56 -15.94 -0.28
N LEU A 51 4.54 -15.36 -0.99
CA LEU A 51 4.65 -15.51 -2.45
C LEU A 51 4.86 -16.99 -2.84
N ARG A 52 5.74 -17.70 -2.13
CA ARG A 52 5.99 -19.13 -2.38
C ARG A 52 4.75 -20.01 -2.10
N SER A 53 3.90 -19.61 -1.16
CA SER A 53 2.67 -20.31 -0.85
C SER A 53 1.48 -19.93 -1.74
N GLY A 54 1.71 -19.13 -2.78
CA GLY A 54 0.71 -18.84 -3.80
C GLY A 54 0.02 -17.48 -3.66
N LEU A 55 0.56 -16.54 -2.83
CA LEU A 55 0.06 -15.17 -2.84
C LEU A 55 0.30 -14.56 -4.23
N ASP A 56 -0.77 -14.26 -4.94
CA ASP A 56 -0.71 -13.58 -6.23
C ASP A 56 -0.75 -12.06 -6.02
N ILE A 57 0.31 -11.39 -6.48
CA ILE A 57 0.43 -9.92 -6.48
C ILE A 57 0.45 -9.32 -7.89
N SER A 58 0.15 -10.11 -8.92
CA SER A 58 0.19 -9.67 -10.32
C SER A 58 -0.67 -8.44 -10.58
N ASN A 59 -1.83 -8.36 -9.92
CA ASN A 59 -2.74 -7.23 -10.03
C ASN A 59 -2.19 -5.92 -9.46
N VAL A 60 -1.12 -5.98 -8.66
CA VAL A 60 -0.46 -4.77 -8.12
C VAL A 60 0.48 -4.15 -9.14
N LEU A 61 1.04 -4.96 -10.05
CA LEU A 61 1.91 -4.53 -11.14
C LEU A 61 1.05 -4.01 -12.30
N THR A 62 0.81 -2.71 -12.32
CA THR A 62 -0.13 -2.12 -13.30
C THR A 62 0.52 -1.60 -14.56
N HIS A 63 1.81 -1.19 -14.48
CA HIS A 63 2.52 -0.59 -15.59
C HIS A 63 3.98 -1.04 -15.62
N THR A 64 4.47 -1.28 -16.83
CA THR A 64 5.88 -1.56 -17.10
C THR A 64 6.36 -0.67 -18.23
N PHE A 65 7.50 -0.01 -18.04
CA PHE A 65 8.12 0.84 -19.05
C PHE A 65 9.59 0.46 -19.21
N PRO A 66 10.15 0.58 -20.44
CA PRO A 66 11.59 0.56 -20.60
C PRO A 66 12.23 1.69 -19.79
N VAL A 67 13.46 1.48 -19.27
CA VAL A 67 14.11 2.47 -18.39
C VAL A 67 14.28 3.86 -19.06
N HIS A 68 14.47 3.92 -20.37
CA HIS A 68 14.58 5.20 -21.08
C HIS A 68 13.28 6.01 -21.11
N ASP A 69 12.14 5.37 -20.82
CA ASP A 69 10.83 6.00 -20.70
C ASP A 69 10.46 6.30 -19.22
N PHE A 70 11.45 6.37 -18.33
CA PHE A 70 11.25 6.55 -16.89
C PHE A 70 10.33 7.73 -16.55
N GLN A 71 10.39 8.81 -17.32
CA GLN A 71 9.53 9.98 -17.08
C GLN A 71 8.05 9.63 -17.18
N LYS A 72 7.66 8.81 -18.18
CA LYS A 72 6.26 8.34 -18.28
C LYS A 72 5.83 7.54 -17.06
N GLY A 73 6.76 6.77 -16.49
CA GLY A 73 6.53 6.02 -15.25
C GLY A 73 6.26 6.95 -14.06
N PHE A 74 7.02 8.03 -13.92
CA PHE A 74 6.79 9.04 -12.88
C PHE A 74 5.48 9.80 -13.08
N ASP A 75 5.19 10.23 -14.32
CA ASP A 75 3.96 10.96 -14.63
C ASP A 75 2.71 10.14 -14.28
N ILE A 76 2.70 8.82 -14.57
CA ILE A 76 1.58 7.95 -14.20
C ILE A 76 1.46 7.78 -12.70
N MET A 77 2.59 7.74 -11.98
CA MET A 77 2.59 7.66 -10.50
C MET A 77 2.01 8.93 -9.88
N GLU A 78 2.38 10.11 -10.38
CA GLU A 78 1.85 11.40 -9.92
C GLU A 78 0.34 11.53 -10.18
N SER A 79 -0.16 10.94 -11.27
CA SER A 79 -1.60 10.94 -11.57
C SER A 79 -2.45 10.15 -10.56
N GLY A 80 -1.83 9.26 -9.78
CA GLY A 80 -2.51 8.36 -8.85
C GLY A 80 -3.28 7.21 -9.52
N ASN A 81 -3.21 7.08 -10.85
CA ASN A 81 -3.94 6.06 -11.62
C ASN A 81 -3.12 4.78 -11.84
N CYS A 82 -2.28 4.42 -10.89
CA CYS A 82 -1.46 3.20 -10.97
C CYS A 82 -1.36 2.49 -9.61
N GLY A 83 -1.04 1.20 -9.69
CA GLY A 83 -0.50 0.44 -8.57
C GLY A 83 1.04 0.53 -8.58
N LYS A 84 1.71 -0.59 -8.79
CA LYS A 84 3.17 -0.61 -8.92
C LYS A 84 3.59 -0.37 -10.37
N VAL A 85 4.49 0.60 -10.56
CA VAL A 85 5.18 0.84 -11.84
C VAL A 85 6.56 0.22 -11.78
N VAL A 86 6.94 -0.51 -12.83
CA VAL A 86 8.25 -1.17 -12.98
C VAL A 86 8.98 -0.58 -14.19
N LEU A 87 10.27 -0.36 -14.04
CA LEU A 87 11.17 0.01 -15.13
C LEU A 87 12.04 -1.20 -15.49
N GLU A 88 12.08 -1.54 -16.77
CA GLU A 88 12.92 -2.61 -17.32
C GLU A 88 14.20 -2.02 -17.93
N TRP A 89 15.35 -2.60 -17.58
CA TRP A 89 16.68 -2.20 -18.05
C TRP A 89 17.07 -2.92 -19.35
#